data_d2453260afef77abd7691865ec956e2e
#
_entry.id   d2453260afef77abd7691865ec956e2e
#
_cell.length_a   1.000
_cell.length_b   1.000
_cell.length_c   1.000
_cell.angle_alpha   90.00
_cell.angle_beta   90.00
_cell.angle_gamma   90.00
#
_symmetry.space_group_name_H-M   'P 1'
#
loop_
_entity.id
_entity.type
_entity.pdbx_description
1 polymer ?
#
loop_
_entity_poly.entity_id
_entity_poly.type
_entity_poly.pdbx_seq_one_letter_code
_entity_poly.pdbx_strand_id
1 'polypeptide(L)'
;MYATTQRCVFCSTDYPLTHRGSCTLCARPGEENALHETLGVQYDLAALKRQLDREELARRPAGLWRYHELLPVVDPTFRIDLGAGGTRLVRLTRISEAVAGSRLLMKVEGSNPSGSFKDRPIGVAASVALEQGARGLACLTSGNIGSAMAAIAAKAGVSSLVMLLGAAGLADQEASVNVEKYVQISAYGAEVVTPMGNLGQLYALADRIEAELGWSFLHNVQAYQTDGDKTTAFEICEQLGWQAPAAVFVPTGTGTNLFGLWQGFVLFKELGFIDTLPRMFAVQPMGAASLVAAWEAHQAIPSVLERIEPNLAPPISHRVSGYHAYKAMQESGGGAVAVADADMFAAMKDLASYEGIYAEMASAAALAGIRSALALDLLDTEEIRQGGIVGILTSHGSKNSLALTQVFPPQTKVEGTLEALRSYLELKKVELQK
;
A
#
# COMPACT_ATOMS: atom_id res chain seq x y z
N MET A 1 -17.67 -20.28 4.95
CA MET A 1 -16.33 -19.66 5.01
C MET A 1 -15.35 -20.58 4.30
N TYR A 2 -14.47 -20.02 3.48
CA TYR A 2 -13.44 -20.77 2.74
C TYR A 2 -12.02 -20.56 3.31
N ALA A 3 -11.83 -19.54 4.16
CA ALA A 3 -10.62 -19.39 4.95
C ALA A 3 -10.54 -20.54 5.98
N THR A 4 -9.37 -21.17 6.11
CA THR A 4 -9.16 -22.36 6.93
C THR A 4 -8.22 -22.15 8.10
N THR A 5 -7.07 -21.58 7.85
CA THR A 5 -6.00 -21.33 8.84
C THR A 5 -5.22 -20.06 8.47
N GLN A 6 -4.34 -19.64 9.36
CA GLN A 6 -3.26 -18.70 9.05
C GLN A 6 -1.95 -19.48 9.03
N ARG A 7 -1.09 -19.23 8.05
CA ARG A 7 0.20 -19.92 7.91
C ARG A 7 1.36 -18.94 7.94
N CYS A 8 2.39 -19.28 8.70
CA CYS A 8 3.61 -18.49 8.71
C CYS A 8 4.30 -18.54 7.34
N VAL A 9 4.63 -17.38 6.79
CA VAL A 9 5.27 -17.24 5.49
C VAL A 9 6.70 -17.79 5.50
N PHE A 10 7.37 -17.77 6.67
CA PHE A 10 8.73 -18.21 6.82
C PHE A 10 8.84 -19.71 7.19
N CYS A 11 8.23 -20.15 8.29
CA CYS A 11 8.39 -21.51 8.82
C CYS A 11 7.23 -22.45 8.48
N SER A 12 6.18 -21.97 7.80
CA SER A 12 4.99 -22.74 7.38
C SER A 12 4.16 -23.32 8.51
N THR A 13 4.33 -22.86 9.75
CA THR A 13 3.49 -23.28 10.89
C THR A 13 2.09 -22.73 10.74
N ASP A 14 1.08 -23.57 10.95
CA ASP A 14 -0.34 -23.19 10.89
C ASP A 14 -0.88 -22.75 12.24
N TYR A 15 -1.76 -21.75 12.21
CA TYR A 15 -2.49 -21.18 13.32
C TYR A 15 -3.99 -21.13 13.03
N PRO A 16 -4.85 -21.21 14.05
CA PRO A 16 -6.28 -21.02 13.84
C PRO A 16 -6.60 -19.60 13.37
N LEU A 17 -7.72 -19.39 12.70
CA LEU A 17 -8.16 -18.05 12.26
C LEU A 17 -8.41 -17.08 13.43
N THR A 18 -8.64 -17.60 14.62
CA THR A 18 -8.78 -16.76 15.85
C THR A 18 -7.45 -16.28 16.42
N HIS A 19 -6.32 -16.74 15.86
CA HIS A 19 -5.00 -16.29 16.32
C HIS A 19 -4.82 -14.80 15.98
N ARG A 20 -4.53 -14.02 17.02
CA ARG A 20 -4.28 -12.59 16.90
C ARG A 20 -2.80 -12.35 17.12
N GLY A 21 -2.06 -11.99 16.14
CA GLY A 21 -0.64 -11.75 16.26
C GLY A 21 0.15 -12.40 15.15
N SER A 22 1.44 -12.51 15.38
CA SER A 22 2.42 -13.06 14.45
C SER A 22 2.78 -14.51 14.81
N CYS A 23 3.66 -15.12 14.01
CA CYS A 23 4.16 -16.47 14.29
C CYS A 23 4.98 -16.51 15.57
N THR A 24 4.52 -17.25 16.57
CA THR A 24 5.19 -17.36 17.89
C THR A 24 6.53 -18.11 17.83
N LEU A 25 6.77 -18.91 16.78
CA LEU A 25 8.03 -19.63 16.60
C LEU A 25 9.11 -18.77 15.92
N CYS A 26 8.71 -17.78 15.11
CA CYS A 26 9.62 -16.91 14.39
C CYS A 26 9.80 -15.54 15.06
N ALA A 27 8.84 -15.13 15.88
CA ALA A 27 8.94 -13.91 16.65
C ALA A 27 10.10 -13.99 17.65
N ARG A 28 10.95 -12.99 17.66
CA ARG A 28 12.07 -12.85 18.60
C ARG A 28 11.89 -11.58 19.41
N PRO A 29 11.35 -11.67 20.63
CA PRO A 29 11.12 -10.51 21.47
C PRO A 29 12.42 -9.71 21.68
N GLY A 30 12.36 -8.41 21.42
CA GLY A 30 13.50 -7.50 21.61
C GLY A 30 14.50 -7.45 20.44
N GLU A 31 14.35 -8.28 19.42
CA GLU A 31 15.16 -8.19 18.20
C GLU A 31 14.36 -7.51 17.07
N GLU A 32 14.93 -6.47 16.46
CA GLU A 32 14.48 -6.00 15.16
C GLU A 32 14.90 -7.03 14.12
N ASN A 33 13.99 -7.88 13.67
CA ASN A 33 14.23 -8.85 12.61
C ASN A 33 13.47 -8.46 11.34
N ALA A 34 13.68 -9.18 10.24
CA ALA A 34 13.06 -8.89 8.94
C ALA A 34 11.57 -9.32 8.88
N LEU A 35 10.81 -9.16 9.95
CA LEU A 35 9.38 -9.48 10.03
C LEU A 35 9.08 -10.91 9.54
N HIS A 36 9.87 -11.89 10.01
CA HIS A 36 9.72 -13.30 9.66
C HIS A 36 8.41 -13.92 10.14
N GLU A 37 7.83 -13.32 11.16
CA GLU A 37 6.62 -13.77 11.84
C GLU A 37 5.33 -13.51 11.07
N THR A 38 5.39 -12.95 9.86
CA THR A 38 4.21 -12.63 9.05
C THR A 38 3.40 -13.88 8.73
N LEU A 39 2.09 -13.80 8.93
CA LEU A 39 1.14 -14.85 8.61
C LEU A 39 0.34 -14.49 7.34
N GLY A 40 -0.10 -15.51 6.61
CA GLY A 40 -1.04 -15.39 5.48
C GLY A 40 -2.22 -16.33 5.66
N VAL A 41 -3.43 -15.89 5.30
CA VAL A 41 -4.63 -16.73 5.39
C VAL A 41 -4.62 -17.79 4.29
N GLN A 42 -4.95 -19.01 4.66
CA GLN A 42 -5.10 -20.16 3.77
C GLN A 42 -6.58 -20.42 3.45
N TYR A 43 -6.85 -20.91 2.25
CA TYR A 43 -8.20 -21.13 1.75
C TYR A 43 -8.42 -22.55 1.24
N ASP A 44 -9.66 -23.07 1.37
CA ASP A 44 -10.09 -24.29 0.70
C ASP A 44 -10.29 -24.03 -0.81
N LEU A 45 -9.23 -24.22 -1.56
CA LEU A 45 -9.22 -24.01 -3.02
C LEU A 45 -10.20 -24.92 -3.75
N ALA A 46 -10.40 -26.15 -3.27
CA ALA A 46 -11.31 -27.09 -3.91
C ALA A 46 -12.77 -26.65 -3.77
N ALA A 47 -13.14 -26.13 -2.60
CA ALA A 47 -14.45 -25.54 -2.38
C ALA A 47 -14.67 -24.25 -3.18
N LEU A 48 -13.66 -23.37 -3.20
CA LEU A 48 -13.71 -22.11 -3.98
C LEU A 48 -13.87 -22.36 -5.48
N LYS A 49 -13.12 -23.31 -6.07
CA LYS A 49 -13.25 -23.69 -7.49
C LYS A 49 -14.65 -24.19 -7.87
N ARG A 50 -15.38 -24.80 -6.93
CA ARG A 50 -16.76 -25.24 -7.18
C ARG A 50 -17.79 -24.12 -7.09
N GLN A 51 -17.47 -23.07 -6.32
CA GLN A 51 -18.43 -22.02 -5.96
C GLN A 51 -18.24 -20.73 -6.78
N LEU A 52 -17.01 -20.39 -7.13
CA LEU A 52 -16.70 -19.13 -7.79
C LEU A 52 -16.59 -19.30 -9.30
N ASP A 53 -17.23 -18.36 -10.01
CA ASP A 53 -17.18 -18.19 -11.46
C ASP A 53 -16.81 -16.74 -11.81
N ARG A 54 -15.97 -16.58 -12.84
CA ARG A 54 -15.54 -15.27 -13.36
C ARG A 54 -16.71 -14.38 -13.79
N GLU A 55 -17.70 -14.98 -14.47
CA GLU A 55 -18.86 -14.22 -14.97
C GLU A 55 -19.74 -13.73 -13.81
N GLU A 56 -19.90 -14.55 -12.77
CA GLU A 56 -20.64 -14.14 -11.58
C GLU A 56 -19.92 -13.01 -10.85
N LEU A 57 -18.60 -13.13 -10.63
CA LEU A 57 -17.80 -12.06 -10.04
C LEU A 57 -17.95 -10.75 -10.83
N ALA A 58 -17.87 -10.82 -12.16
CA ALA A 58 -17.97 -9.64 -13.02
C ALA A 58 -19.33 -8.92 -12.94
N ARG A 59 -20.42 -9.63 -12.58
CA ARG A 59 -21.77 -9.04 -12.42
C ARG A 59 -21.99 -8.34 -11.07
N ARG A 60 -21.16 -8.61 -10.07
CA ARG A 60 -21.29 -8.03 -8.75
C ARG A 60 -20.86 -6.55 -8.77
N PRO A 61 -21.39 -5.71 -7.88
CA PRO A 61 -20.89 -4.33 -7.71
C PRO A 61 -19.39 -4.31 -7.49
N ALA A 62 -18.69 -3.34 -8.10
CA ALA A 62 -17.26 -3.15 -7.86
C ALA A 62 -17.01 -2.72 -6.40
N GLY A 63 -15.89 -3.17 -5.84
CA GLY A 63 -15.49 -2.83 -4.48
C GLY A 63 -14.84 -4.01 -3.74
N LEU A 64 -14.38 -3.73 -2.53
CA LEU A 64 -13.68 -4.68 -1.67
C LEU A 64 -14.48 -5.98 -1.48
N TRP A 65 -15.75 -5.87 -1.14
CA TRP A 65 -16.63 -6.99 -0.77
C TRP A 65 -17.18 -7.78 -1.95
N ARG A 66 -16.85 -7.37 -3.19
CA ARG A 66 -17.10 -8.16 -4.41
C ARG A 66 -16.52 -9.58 -4.29
N TYR A 67 -15.39 -9.68 -3.60
CA TYR A 67 -14.59 -10.90 -3.43
C TYR A 67 -14.77 -11.55 -2.06
N HIS A 68 -15.92 -11.40 -1.44
CA HIS A 68 -16.15 -11.78 -0.04
C HIS A 68 -15.86 -13.25 0.28
N GLU A 69 -15.97 -14.18 -0.68
CA GLU A 69 -15.59 -15.59 -0.48
C GLU A 69 -14.07 -15.78 -0.33
N LEU A 70 -13.30 -14.86 -0.91
CA LEU A 70 -11.83 -14.82 -0.86
C LEU A 70 -11.30 -13.97 0.31
N LEU A 71 -12.21 -13.56 1.22
CA LEU A 71 -11.92 -12.75 2.40
C LEU A 71 -12.39 -13.47 3.68
N PRO A 72 -11.68 -13.26 4.82
CA PRO A 72 -11.93 -14.04 6.04
C PRO A 72 -13.07 -13.50 6.93
N VAL A 73 -14.04 -12.78 6.37
CA VAL A 73 -15.22 -12.28 7.10
C VAL A 73 -16.43 -13.12 6.76
N VAL A 74 -16.92 -13.88 7.74
CA VAL A 74 -17.99 -14.88 7.58
C VAL A 74 -19.35 -14.20 7.55
N ASP A 75 -19.69 -13.46 8.60
CA ASP A 75 -20.98 -12.81 8.75
C ASP A 75 -21.01 -11.51 7.92
N PRO A 76 -21.94 -11.39 6.95
CA PRO A 76 -22.07 -10.19 6.14
C PRO A 76 -22.32 -8.91 6.94
N THR A 77 -22.89 -9.00 8.15
CA THR A 77 -23.17 -7.83 9.01
C THR A 77 -21.91 -7.14 9.51
N PHE A 78 -20.78 -7.84 9.54
CA PHE A 78 -19.47 -7.29 9.90
C PHE A 78 -18.66 -6.79 8.71
N ARG A 79 -19.16 -6.90 7.49
CA ARG A 79 -18.50 -6.34 6.30
C ARG A 79 -18.71 -4.83 6.24
N ILE A 80 -17.86 -4.09 6.94
CA ILE A 80 -17.96 -2.64 6.98
C ILE A 80 -17.57 -2.07 5.62
N ASP A 81 -18.54 -1.52 4.92
CA ASP A 81 -18.35 -0.99 3.57
C ASP A 81 -18.37 0.55 3.57
N LEU A 82 -17.27 1.14 3.16
CA LEU A 82 -17.09 2.57 2.87
C LEU A 82 -17.04 2.85 1.37
N GLY A 83 -17.24 1.84 0.51
CA GLY A 83 -17.00 1.92 -0.92
C GLY A 83 -15.50 1.79 -1.27
N ALA A 84 -14.72 1.09 -0.45
CA ALA A 84 -13.33 0.79 -0.75
C ALA A 84 -13.22 -0.20 -1.93
N GLY A 85 -12.16 -0.08 -2.72
CA GLY A 85 -11.99 -0.87 -3.92
C GLY A 85 -12.72 -0.30 -5.14
N GLY A 86 -12.78 -1.08 -6.23
CA GLY A 86 -13.31 -0.62 -7.50
C GLY A 86 -12.48 0.53 -8.10
N THR A 87 -11.22 0.65 -7.72
CA THR A 87 -10.36 1.74 -8.15
C THR A 87 -9.96 1.60 -9.62
N ARG A 88 -9.67 2.73 -10.26
CA ARG A 88 -9.38 2.75 -11.70
C ARG A 88 -7.99 2.20 -12.01
N LEU A 89 -7.90 1.43 -13.09
CA LEU A 89 -6.65 1.11 -13.77
C LEU A 89 -6.54 2.04 -14.99
N VAL A 90 -5.67 3.03 -14.91
CA VAL A 90 -5.54 4.11 -15.90
C VAL A 90 -4.33 3.85 -16.79
N ARG A 91 -4.53 3.83 -18.11
CA ARG A 91 -3.42 3.81 -19.05
C ARG A 91 -2.80 5.21 -19.15
N LEU A 92 -1.50 5.29 -18.96
CA LEU A 92 -0.75 6.51 -19.19
C LEU A 92 -0.54 6.67 -20.71
N THR A 93 -1.06 7.74 -21.29
CA THR A 93 -0.97 7.97 -22.74
C THR A 93 0.25 8.79 -23.10
N ARG A 94 0.38 9.98 -22.52
CA ARG A 94 1.48 10.91 -22.82
C ARG A 94 2.83 10.44 -22.29
N ILE A 95 2.84 9.83 -21.11
CA ILE A 95 4.07 9.28 -20.51
C ILE A 95 4.52 8.01 -21.25
N SER A 96 3.59 7.15 -21.70
CA SER A 96 3.92 5.93 -22.47
C SER A 96 4.56 6.24 -23.81
N GLU A 97 4.17 7.33 -24.49
CA GLU A 97 4.81 7.77 -25.74
C GLU A 97 6.29 8.11 -25.54
N ALA A 98 6.64 8.71 -24.40
CA ALA A 98 8.02 9.04 -24.04
C ALA A 98 8.85 7.82 -23.59
N VAL A 99 8.22 6.71 -23.22
CA VAL A 99 8.84 5.47 -22.73
C VAL A 99 8.65 4.34 -23.75
N ALA A 100 9.13 4.55 -24.96
CA ALA A 100 9.28 3.55 -26.05
C ALA A 100 8.04 2.69 -26.36
N GLY A 101 6.83 3.27 -26.34
CA GLY A 101 5.58 2.58 -26.76
C GLY A 101 5.13 1.46 -25.81
N SER A 102 5.64 1.43 -24.58
CA SER A 102 5.24 0.46 -23.58
C SER A 102 3.80 0.69 -23.10
N ARG A 103 3.10 -0.39 -22.76
CA ARG A 103 1.76 -0.33 -22.15
C ARG A 103 1.90 -0.06 -20.65
N LEU A 104 2.01 1.22 -20.26
CA LEU A 104 2.06 1.64 -18.86
C LEU A 104 0.67 1.90 -18.30
N LEU A 105 0.35 1.30 -17.18
CA LEU A 105 -0.90 1.47 -16.46
C LEU A 105 -0.63 1.83 -15.00
N MET A 106 -1.52 2.64 -14.41
CA MET A 106 -1.48 2.96 -12.99
C MET A 106 -2.77 2.53 -12.31
N LYS A 107 -2.65 1.74 -11.25
CA LYS A 107 -3.75 1.41 -10.35
C LYS A 107 -3.89 2.52 -9.33
N VAL A 108 -4.95 3.32 -9.43
CA VAL A 108 -5.12 4.58 -8.69
C VAL A 108 -5.81 4.34 -7.36
N GLU A 109 -5.06 3.81 -6.39
CA GLU A 109 -5.56 3.51 -5.04
C GLU A 109 -5.85 4.77 -4.19
N GLY A 110 -5.33 5.92 -4.59
CA GLY A 110 -5.68 7.22 -4.00
C GLY A 110 -7.16 7.61 -4.15
N SER A 111 -7.94 6.90 -4.97
CA SER A 111 -9.38 7.09 -5.13
C SER A 111 -10.24 6.35 -4.08
N ASN A 112 -9.64 5.56 -3.19
CA ASN A 112 -10.34 4.96 -2.06
C ASN A 112 -10.87 6.03 -1.09
N PRO A 113 -11.87 5.72 -0.24
CA PRO A 113 -12.58 6.69 0.61
C PRO A 113 -11.69 7.54 1.52
N SER A 114 -10.65 6.97 2.16
CA SER A 114 -9.73 7.76 2.98
C SER A 114 -8.58 8.38 2.18
N GLY A 115 -8.53 8.16 0.88
CA GLY A 115 -7.48 8.66 -0.02
C GLY A 115 -6.24 7.77 -0.12
N SER A 116 -6.32 6.49 0.26
CA SER A 116 -5.20 5.56 0.12
C SER A 116 -5.65 4.09 0.02
N PHE A 117 -4.75 3.21 -0.46
CA PHE A 117 -4.98 1.77 -0.52
C PHE A 117 -5.31 1.15 0.85
N LYS A 118 -4.97 1.83 1.95
CA LYS A 118 -5.17 1.34 3.31
C LYS A 118 -6.63 1.06 3.67
N ASP A 119 -7.58 1.60 2.94
CA ASP A 119 -9.00 1.27 3.09
C ASP A 119 -9.29 -0.22 2.85
N ARG A 120 -8.52 -0.89 1.99
CA ARG A 120 -8.68 -2.32 1.71
C ARG A 120 -8.17 -3.20 2.86
N PRO A 121 -6.87 -3.16 3.22
CA PRO A 121 -6.35 -4.00 4.29
C PRO A 121 -7.01 -3.72 5.64
N ILE A 122 -7.27 -2.45 5.96
CA ILE A 122 -7.91 -2.08 7.23
C ILE A 122 -9.39 -2.43 7.21
N GLY A 123 -10.07 -2.32 6.06
CA GLY A 123 -11.46 -2.75 5.90
C GLY A 123 -11.66 -4.21 6.27
N VAL A 124 -10.80 -5.10 5.79
CA VAL A 124 -10.85 -6.53 6.11
C VAL A 124 -10.44 -6.79 7.56
N ALA A 125 -9.29 -6.27 8.00
CA ALA A 125 -8.77 -6.53 9.35
C ALA A 125 -9.70 -6.00 10.46
N ALA A 126 -10.28 -4.81 10.29
CA ALA A 126 -11.24 -4.26 11.23
C ALA A 126 -12.54 -5.06 11.25
N SER A 127 -13.06 -5.47 10.08
CA SER A 127 -14.26 -6.30 9.98
C SER A 127 -14.07 -7.64 10.70
N VAL A 128 -12.94 -8.33 10.51
CA VAL A 128 -12.61 -9.55 11.25
C VAL A 128 -12.49 -9.28 12.74
N ALA A 129 -11.84 -8.19 13.16
CA ALA A 129 -11.70 -7.85 14.57
C ALA A 129 -13.07 -7.65 15.25
N LEU A 130 -13.98 -6.94 14.59
CA LEU A 130 -15.34 -6.72 15.08
C LEU A 130 -16.17 -8.01 15.11
N GLU A 131 -16.08 -8.86 14.08
CA GLU A 131 -16.70 -10.19 14.07
C GLU A 131 -16.19 -11.07 15.22
N GLN A 132 -14.92 -10.92 15.60
CA GLN A 132 -14.31 -11.60 16.74
C GLN A 132 -14.59 -10.93 18.09
N GLY A 133 -15.47 -9.93 18.12
CA GLY A 133 -15.95 -9.30 19.35
C GLY A 133 -15.11 -8.14 19.88
N ALA A 134 -14.23 -7.54 19.07
CA ALA A 134 -13.53 -6.32 19.48
C ALA A 134 -14.52 -5.17 19.75
N ARG A 135 -14.33 -4.47 20.87
CA ARG A 135 -15.20 -3.36 21.33
C ARG A 135 -14.73 -1.99 20.84
N GLY A 136 -13.54 -1.91 20.27
CA GLY A 136 -12.92 -0.72 19.72
C GLY A 136 -11.70 -1.07 18.91
N LEU A 137 -11.15 -0.10 18.20
CA LEU A 137 -9.99 -0.27 17.31
C LEU A 137 -8.86 0.68 17.72
N ALA A 138 -7.62 0.20 17.69
CA ALA A 138 -6.44 1.02 17.94
C ALA A 138 -5.36 0.75 16.88
N CYS A 139 -4.50 1.73 16.61
CA CYS A 139 -3.32 1.53 15.77
C CYS A 139 -2.18 2.48 16.14
N LEU A 140 -0.95 2.08 15.75
CA LEU A 140 0.25 2.91 15.74
C LEU A 140 0.63 3.18 14.28
N THR A 141 0.75 4.45 13.87
CA THR A 141 0.89 4.77 12.44
C THR A 141 1.51 6.14 12.18
N SER A 142 2.11 6.31 11.00
CA SER A 142 2.46 7.63 10.43
C SER A 142 1.28 8.31 9.69
N GLY A 143 0.07 7.70 9.65
CA GLY A 143 -1.15 8.38 9.21
C GLY A 143 -2.13 7.58 8.35
N ASN A 144 -1.77 6.98 7.22
CA ASN A 144 -2.74 6.38 6.28
C ASN A 144 -3.55 5.22 6.89
N ILE A 145 -2.94 4.38 7.73
CA ILE A 145 -3.66 3.35 8.50
C ILE A 145 -4.67 4.00 9.46
N GLY A 146 -4.23 5.03 10.19
CA GLY A 146 -5.09 5.77 11.12
C GLY A 146 -6.29 6.39 10.43
N SER A 147 -6.11 7.00 9.24
CA SER A 147 -7.22 7.55 8.46
C SER A 147 -8.23 6.49 8.04
N ALA A 148 -7.78 5.34 7.54
CA ALA A 148 -8.66 4.23 7.15
C ALA A 148 -9.38 3.63 8.36
N MET A 149 -8.64 3.37 9.46
CA MET A 149 -9.21 2.80 10.69
C MET A 149 -10.25 3.72 11.33
N ALA A 150 -9.95 5.02 11.44
CA ALA A 150 -10.88 6.00 12.02
C ALA A 150 -12.18 6.09 11.18
N ALA A 151 -12.08 6.09 9.84
CA ALA A 151 -13.23 6.09 8.97
C ALA A 151 -14.11 4.83 9.16
N ILE A 152 -13.49 3.66 9.24
CA ILE A 152 -14.19 2.38 9.45
C ILE A 152 -14.81 2.32 10.84
N ALA A 153 -14.10 2.73 11.89
CA ALA A 153 -14.62 2.78 13.26
C ALA A 153 -15.83 3.71 13.35
N ALA A 154 -15.77 4.89 12.74
CA ALA A 154 -16.90 5.82 12.66
C ALA A 154 -18.12 5.18 11.98
N LYS A 155 -17.92 4.48 10.85
CA LYS A 155 -18.98 3.77 10.13
C LYS A 155 -19.57 2.63 10.94
N ALA A 156 -18.74 1.90 11.68
CA ALA A 156 -19.14 0.78 12.52
C ALA A 156 -19.76 1.23 13.87
N GLY A 157 -19.64 2.52 14.24
CA GLY A 157 -20.14 3.05 15.51
C GLY A 157 -19.34 2.59 16.72
N VAL A 158 -18.03 2.32 16.54
CA VAL A 158 -17.12 1.89 17.63
C VAL A 158 -16.06 2.93 17.93
N SER A 159 -15.53 2.93 19.16
CA SER A 159 -14.43 3.83 19.53
C SER A 159 -13.13 3.48 18.82
N SER A 160 -12.32 4.50 18.54
CA SER A 160 -11.01 4.32 17.91
C SER A 160 -9.93 5.21 18.52
N LEU A 161 -8.70 4.65 18.64
CA LEU A 161 -7.52 5.32 19.14
C LEU A 161 -6.40 5.25 18.10
N VAL A 162 -5.90 6.39 17.66
CA VAL A 162 -4.76 6.49 16.76
C VAL A 162 -3.55 7.03 17.51
N MET A 163 -2.55 6.19 17.71
CA MET A 163 -1.23 6.60 18.16
C MET A 163 -0.43 7.07 16.94
N LEU A 164 -0.33 8.39 16.76
CA LEU A 164 0.25 9.01 15.57
C LEU A 164 1.73 9.29 15.79
N LEU A 165 2.57 8.64 14.98
CA LEU A 165 4.01 8.89 14.96
C LEU A 165 4.34 10.10 14.10
N GLY A 166 5.37 10.85 14.47
CA GLY A 166 5.93 11.90 13.63
C GLY A 166 6.48 11.38 12.29
N ALA A 167 6.80 12.28 11.38
CA ALA A 167 7.23 11.95 10.02
C ALA A 167 8.49 11.07 9.96
N ALA A 168 9.34 11.07 11.00
CA ALA A 168 10.52 10.23 11.11
C ALA A 168 10.27 8.85 11.71
N GLY A 169 9.04 8.51 12.06
CA GLY A 169 8.64 7.15 12.49
C GLY A 169 9.08 6.72 13.89
N LEU A 170 9.85 7.51 14.61
CA LEU A 170 10.33 7.25 15.96
C LEU A 170 10.29 8.52 16.80
N ALA A 171 10.26 8.35 18.10
CA ALA A 171 10.15 9.30 19.20
C ALA A 171 11.12 10.50 19.23
N ASP A 172 11.62 10.96 18.10
CA ASP A 172 12.22 12.27 17.99
C ASP A 172 11.13 13.32 18.10
N GLN A 173 11.09 13.95 19.25
CA GLN A 173 10.05 14.87 19.71
C GLN A 173 9.86 16.11 18.82
N GLU A 174 10.67 16.29 17.80
CA GLU A 174 10.65 17.43 16.85
C GLU A 174 10.11 17.06 15.45
N ALA A 175 9.86 15.78 15.16
CA ALA A 175 9.30 15.39 13.87
C ALA A 175 7.85 15.86 13.76
N SER A 176 7.58 16.81 12.88
CA SER A 176 6.24 17.36 12.66
C SER A 176 5.26 16.28 12.25
N VAL A 177 4.16 16.17 12.98
CA VAL A 177 3.01 15.35 12.60
C VAL A 177 2.49 15.84 11.24
N ASN A 178 2.17 14.91 10.33
CA ASN A 178 1.51 15.27 9.08
C ASN A 178 0.11 15.82 9.38
N VAL A 179 -0.05 17.12 9.20
CA VAL A 179 -1.26 17.87 9.59
C VAL A 179 -2.49 17.40 8.82
N GLU A 180 -2.37 17.12 7.52
CA GLU A 180 -3.48 16.67 6.69
C GLU A 180 -4.05 15.34 7.19
N LYS A 181 -3.18 14.41 7.55
CA LYS A 181 -3.58 13.09 8.10
C LYS A 181 -4.17 13.25 9.49
N TYR A 182 -3.56 14.07 10.35
CA TYR A 182 -4.09 14.37 11.69
C TYR A 182 -5.51 14.94 11.62
N VAL A 183 -5.71 15.97 10.79
CA VAL A 183 -7.03 16.60 10.62
C VAL A 183 -8.06 15.60 10.12
N GLN A 184 -7.71 14.78 9.14
CA GLN A 184 -8.61 13.75 8.62
C GLN A 184 -9.00 12.72 9.68
N ILE A 185 -8.05 12.20 10.46
CA ILE A 185 -8.27 11.22 11.53
C ILE A 185 -9.19 11.80 12.60
N SER A 186 -8.90 13.03 13.05
CA SER A 186 -9.71 13.74 14.05
C SER A 186 -11.12 14.03 13.54
N ALA A 187 -11.30 14.37 12.25
CA ALA A 187 -12.60 14.62 11.65
C ALA A 187 -13.49 13.37 11.64
N TYR A 188 -12.91 12.17 11.59
CA TYR A 188 -13.65 10.91 11.74
C TYR A 188 -14.01 10.58 13.20
N GLY A 189 -13.60 11.40 14.17
CA GLY A 189 -13.93 11.23 15.59
C GLY A 189 -13.04 10.26 16.35
N ALA A 190 -11.87 9.89 15.82
CA ALA A 190 -10.91 9.08 16.56
C ALA A 190 -10.19 9.92 17.62
N GLU A 191 -9.90 9.30 18.76
CA GLU A 191 -8.93 9.83 19.74
C GLU A 191 -7.54 9.75 19.14
N VAL A 192 -6.80 10.87 19.12
CA VAL A 192 -5.45 10.94 18.55
C VAL A 192 -4.46 11.32 19.62
N VAL A 193 -3.44 10.51 19.80
CA VAL A 193 -2.35 10.76 20.75
C VAL A 193 -0.98 10.60 20.07
N THR A 194 -0.01 11.37 20.50
CA THR A 194 1.41 11.14 20.15
C THR A 194 2.04 10.34 21.29
N PRO A 195 2.36 9.04 21.05
CA PRO A 195 2.89 8.21 22.13
C PRO A 195 4.34 8.57 22.44
N MET A 196 4.69 8.54 23.74
CA MET A 196 6.05 8.69 24.22
C MET A 196 6.64 7.32 24.53
N GLY A 197 7.89 7.07 24.11
CA GLY A 197 8.59 5.82 24.38
C GLY A 197 9.28 5.24 23.16
N ASN A 198 9.95 4.10 23.31
CA ASN A 198 10.54 3.36 22.21
C ASN A 198 9.53 2.38 21.58
N LEU A 199 9.81 1.87 20.39
CA LEU A 199 8.91 0.95 19.67
C LEU A 199 8.55 -0.29 20.50
N GLY A 200 9.50 -0.89 21.23
CA GLY A 200 9.23 -2.06 22.05
C GLY A 200 8.19 -1.78 23.15
N GLN A 201 8.28 -0.61 23.81
CA GLN A 201 7.28 -0.17 24.79
C GLN A 201 5.91 0.06 24.14
N LEU A 202 5.87 0.60 22.91
CA LEU A 202 4.63 0.86 22.20
C LEU A 202 3.96 -0.44 21.72
N TYR A 203 4.72 -1.43 21.31
CA TYR A 203 4.17 -2.76 20.99
C TYR A 203 3.67 -3.49 22.25
N ALA A 204 4.40 -3.43 23.37
CA ALA A 204 3.91 -3.97 24.64
C ALA A 204 2.62 -3.28 25.12
N LEU A 205 2.45 -1.98 24.82
CA LEU A 205 1.19 -1.27 25.06
C LEU A 205 0.05 -1.80 24.18
N ALA A 206 0.34 -2.18 22.94
CA ALA A 206 -0.65 -2.76 22.03
C ALA A 206 -1.25 -4.05 22.60
N ASP A 207 -0.41 -4.96 23.10
CA ASP A 207 -0.86 -6.21 23.75
C ASP A 207 -1.76 -5.93 24.97
N ARG A 208 -1.44 -4.91 25.75
CA ARG A 208 -2.26 -4.50 26.89
C ARG A 208 -3.59 -3.86 26.48
N ILE A 209 -3.62 -3.07 25.43
CA ILE A 209 -4.85 -2.52 24.87
C ILE A 209 -5.81 -3.66 24.48
N GLU A 210 -5.30 -4.71 23.86
CA GLU A 210 -6.13 -5.87 23.51
C GLU A 210 -6.62 -6.61 24.77
N ALA A 211 -5.72 -6.92 25.69
CA ALA A 211 -6.04 -7.73 26.87
C ALA A 211 -6.94 -6.99 27.88
N GLU A 212 -6.68 -5.70 28.14
CA GLU A 212 -7.35 -4.95 29.22
C GLU A 212 -8.60 -4.20 28.74
N LEU A 213 -8.59 -3.67 27.49
CA LEU A 213 -9.72 -2.91 26.95
C LEU A 213 -10.65 -3.74 26.06
N GLY A 214 -10.22 -4.92 25.60
CA GLY A 214 -10.93 -5.73 24.62
C GLY A 214 -11.06 -5.05 23.26
N TRP A 215 -10.11 -4.18 22.92
CA TRP A 215 -9.99 -3.55 21.62
C TRP A 215 -9.08 -4.38 20.73
N SER A 216 -9.16 -4.22 19.43
CA SER A 216 -8.19 -4.82 18.51
C SER A 216 -7.15 -3.80 18.09
N PHE A 217 -5.88 -4.19 18.16
CA PHE A 217 -4.77 -3.38 17.72
C PHE A 217 -4.37 -3.74 16.28
N LEU A 218 -4.62 -2.82 15.35
CA LEU A 218 -4.35 -3.04 13.92
C LEU A 218 -2.94 -2.55 13.56
N HIS A 219 -2.01 -3.49 13.41
CA HIS A 219 -0.63 -3.20 13.03
C HIS A 219 -0.24 -3.77 11.65
N ASN A 220 0.85 -3.27 11.06
CA ASN A 220 1.17 -3.38 9.64
C ASN A 220 1.37 -4.80 9.06
N VAL A 221 1.50 -5.85 9.87
CA VAL A 221 1.90 -7.19 9.42
C VAL A 221 0.91 -8.30 9.79
N GLN A 222 -0.34 -7.94 10.03
CA GLN A 222 -1.41 -8.91 10.31
C GLN A 222 -1.87 -9.63 9.04
N ALA A 223 -2.14 -10.93 9.14
CA ALA A 223 -2.63 -11.76 8.04
C ALA A 223 -3.86 -11.19 7.34
N TYR A 224 -4.81 -10.65 8.09
CA TYR A 224 -6.06 -10.10 7.56
C TYR A 224 -5.87 -8.81 6.75
N GLN A 225 -4.79 -8.06 6.98
CA GLN A 225 -4.44 -6.92 6.14
C GLN A 225 -3.98 -7.36 4.77
N THR A 226 -3.14 -8.40 4.67
CA THR A 226 -2.72 -8.94 3.37
C THR A 226 -3.89 -9.42 2.54
N ASP A 227 -4.95 -9.95 3.18
CA ASP A 227 -6.17 -10.36 2.47
C ASP A 227 -6.92 -9.18 1.86
N GLY A 228 -6.98 -8.05 2.52
CA GLY A 228 -7.51 -6.83 1.92
C GLY A 228 -6.68 -6.36 0.72
N ASP A 229 -5.36 -6.41 0.83
CA ASP A 229 -4.43 -6.03 -0.25
C ASP A 229 -4.56 -6.93 -1.50
N LYS A 230 -4.88 -8.24 -1.34
CA LYS A 230 -5.15 -9.18 -2.46
C LYS A 230 -6.17 -8.64 -3.45
N THR A 231 -7.18 -7.91 -2.98
CA THR A 231 -8.27 -7.42 -3.81
C THR A 231 -7.81 -6.44 -4.88
N THR A 232 -6.69 -5.75 -4.67
CA THR A 232 -6.05 -4.92 -5.71
C THR A 232 -5.59 -5.75 -6.89
N ALA A 233 -4.99 -6.92 -6.65
CA ALA A 233 -4.56 -7.84 -7.71
C ALA A 233 -5.77 -8.44 -8.45
N PHE A 234 -6.83 -8.79 -7.74
CA PHE A 234 -8.07 -9.29 -8.34
C PHE A 234 -8.65 -8.28 -9.34
N GLU A 235 -8.76 -7.02 -8.92
CA GLU A 235 -9.26 -5.94 -9.77
C GLU A 235 -8.36 -5.68 -10.98
N ILE A 236 -7.03 -5.73 -10.82
CA ILE A 236 -6.09 -5.59 -11.93
C ILE A 236 -6.35 -6.68 -12.97
N CYS A 237 -6.48 -7.94 -12.55
CA CYS A 237 -6.77 -9.05 -13.46
C CYS A 237 -8.10 -8.88 -14.20
N GLU A 238 -9.18 -8.52 -13.50
CA GLU A 238 -10.49 -8.25 -14.12
C GLU A 238 -10.40 -7.10 -15.14
N GLN A 239 -9.78 -6.00 -14.76
CA GLN A 239 -9.65 -4.80 -15.60
C GLN A 239 -8.75 -5.03 -16.83
N LEU A 240 -7.88 -6.04 -16.79
CA LEU A 240 -7.09 -6.52 -17.92
C LEU A 240 -7.75 -7.65 -18.70
N GLY A 241 -9.02 -7.93 -18.45
CA GLY A 241 -9.74 -9.01 -19.15
C GLY A 241 -9.33 -10.41 -18.68
N TRP A 242 -9.15 -10.57 -17.37
CA TRP A 242 -8.72 -11.81 -16.72
C TRP A 242 -7.30 -12.24 -17.13
N GLN A 243 -6.42 -11.29 -17.24
CA GLN A 243 -5.00 -11.48 -17.52
C GLN A 243 -4.14 -10.81 -16.45
N ALA A 244 -2.98 -11.42 -16.16
CA ALA A 244 -1.99 -10.75 -15.34
C ALA A 244 -1.13 -9.80 -16.21
N PRO A 245 -0.66 -8.66 -15.67
CA PRO A 245 0.34 -7.84 -16.35
C PRO A 245 1.71 -8.56 -16.39
N ALA A 246 2.63 -8.11 -17.24
CA ALA A 246 4.01 -8.64 -17.24
C ALA A 246 4.74 -8.32 -15.92
N ALA A 247 4.56 -7.10 -15.41
CA ALA A 247 5.20 -6.66 -14.18
C ALA A 247 4.32 -5.71 -13.36
N VAL A 248 4.49 -5.75 -12.03
CA VAL A 248 3.82 -4.84 -11.09
C VAL A 248 4.86 -4.15 -10.21
N PHE A 249 4.82 -2.82 -10.17
CA PHE A 249 5.70 -1.98 -9.36
C PHE A 249 4.97 -1.43 -8.15
N VAL A 250 5.45 -1.76 -6.97
CA VAL A 250 4.79 -1.44 -5.70
C VAL A 250 5.70 -0.58 -4.83
N PRO A 251 5.32 0.67 -4.50
CA PRO A 251 5.99 1.44 -3.44
C PRO A 251 5.97 0.67 -2.14
N THR A 252 7.16 0.38 -1.59
CA THR A 252 7.32 -0.65 -0.57
C THR A 252 8.02 -0.13 0.68
N GLY A 253 7.32 -0.11 1.80
CA GLY A 253 7.88 0.04 3.13
C GLY A 253 8.12 -1.33 3.79
N THR A 254 7.24 -1.75 4.71
CA THR A 254 7.30 -3.08 5.34
C THR A 254 7.05 -4.25 4.37
N GLY A 255 6.38 -3.99 3.24
CA GLY A 255 6.17 -4.99 2.19
C GLY A 255 4.81 -5.67 2.16
N THR A 256 3.92 -5.39 3.11
CA THR A 256 2.60 -6.04 3.22
C THR A 256 1.76 -5.91 1.94
N ASN A 257 1.73 -4.71 1.33
CA ASN A 257 0.99 -4.48 0.09
C ASN A 257 1.54 -5.31 -1.08
N LEU A 258 2.87 -5.32 -1.27
CA LEU A 258 3.51 -6.13 -2.33
C LEU A 258 3.19 -7.62 -2.16
N PHE A 259 3.32 -8.12 -0.94
CA PHE A 259 3.01 -9.51 -0.60
C PHE A 259 1.52 -9.82 -0.80
N GLY A 260 0.61 -8.95 -0.35
CA GLY A 260 -0.83 -9.12 -0.55
C GLY A 260 -1.20 -9.20 -2.02
N LEU A 261 -0.68 -8.28 -2.86
CA LEU A 261 -0.89 -8.35 -4.31
C LEU A 261 -0.39 -9.68 -4.90
N TRP A 262 0.83 -10.10 -4.52
CA TRP A 262 1.39 -11.39 -4.96
C TRP A 262 0.47 -12.56 -4.59
N GLN A 263 0.03 -12.63 -3.33
CA GLN A 263 -0.91 -13.65 -2.87
C GLN A 263 -2.24 -13.62 -3.67
N GLY A 264 -2.70 -12.43 -4.05
CA GLY A 264 -3.89 -12.27 -4.90
C GLY A 264 -3.71 -12.87 -6.30
N PHE A 265 -2.59 -12.57 -6.96
CA PHE A 265 -2.28 -13.14 -8.27
C PHE A 265 -2.12 -14.67 -8.19
N VAL A 266 -1.41 -15.17 -7.17
CA VAL A 266 -1.25 -16.62 -6.95
C VAL A 266 -2.61 -17.28 -6.75
N LEU A 267 -3.48 -16.72 -5.92
CA LEU A 267 -4.81 -17.27 -5.66
C LEU A 267 -5.68 -17.31 -6.94
N PHE A 268 -5.66 -16.25 -7.76
CA PHE A 268 -6.39 -16.24 -9.03
C PHE A 268 -5.83 -17.26 -10.03
N LYS A 269 -4.53 -17.48 -10.06
CA LYS A 269 -3.92 -18.54 -10.88
C LYS A 269 -4.33 -19.92 -10.39
N GLU A 270 -4.28 -20.17 -9.09
CA GLU A 270 -4.71 -21.44 -8.49
C GLU A 270 -6.19 -21.73 -8.72
N LEU A 271 -7.05 -20.70 -8.73
CA LEU A 271 -8.47 -20.83 -9.08
C LEU A 271 -8.69 -21.04 -10.58
N GLY A 272 -7.68 -20.85 -11.42
CA GLY A 272 -7.78 -20.95 -12.88
C GLY A 272 -8.41 -19.72 -13.53
N PHE A 273 -8.37 -18.56 -12.85
CA PHE A 273 -8.90 -17.30 -13.37
C PHE A 273 -7.90 -16.57 -14.27
N ILE A 274 -6.61 -16.79 -14.08
CA ILE A 274 -5.51 -16.30 -14.92
C ILE A 274 -4.52 -17.43 -15.22
N ASP A 275 -3.80 -17.34 -16.34
CA ASP A 275 -2.86 -18.38 -16.78
C ASP A 275 -1.41 -18.08 -16.39
N THR A 276 -1.05 -16.81 -16.23
CA THR A 276 0.31 -16.35 -15.93
C THR A 276 0.36 -15.56 -14.62
N LEU A 277 1.57 -15.37 -14.08
CA LEU A 277 1.82 -14.54 -12.92
C LEU A 277 2.71 -13.36 -13.31
N PRO A 278 2.52 -12.17 -12.70
CA PRO A 278 3.38 -11.02 -12.97
C PRO A 278 4.71 -11.12 -12.23
N ARG A 279 5.72 -10.45 -12.73
CA ARG A 279 6.93 -10.16 -11.96
C ARG A 279 6.65 -9.02 -10.97
N MET A 280 6.99 -9.21 -9.68
CA MET A 280 6.73 -8.22 -8.62
C MET A 280 7.99 -7.41 -8.32
N PHE A 281 7.90 -6.10 -8.44
CA PHE A 281 9.02 -5.19 -8.14
C PHE A 281 8.72 -4.32 -6.93
N ALA A 282 9.60 -4.41 -5.92
CA ALA A 282 9.60 -3.48 -4.80
C ALA A 282 10.27 -2.16 -5.22
N VAL A 283 9.64 -1.03 -4.90
CA VAL A 283 10.23 0.30 -5.10
C VAL A 283 10.42 0.96 -3.76
N GLN A 284 11.65 1.33 -3.43
CA GLN A 284 12.01 1.96 -2.16
C GLN A 284 12.76 3.29 -2.38
N PRO A 285 12.62 4.28 -1.48
CA PRO A 285 13.47 5.46 -1.51
C PRO A 285 14.91 5.08 -1.18
N MET A 286 15.89 5.69 -1.83
CA MET A 286 17.32 5.39 -1.60
C MET A 286 17.72 5.49 -0.12
N GLY A 287 17.11 6.41 0.63
CA GLY A 287 17.37 6.58 2.07
C GLY A 287 16.82 5.46 2.98
N ALA A 288 16.02 4.51 2.43
CA ALA A 288 15.38 3.43 3.20
C ALA A 288 15.19 2.16 2.35
N ALA A 289 16.27 1.69 1.68
CA ALA A 289 16.22 0.66 0.65
C ALA A 289 16.71 -0.73 1.14
N SER A 290 16.13 -1.25 2.24
CA SER A 290 16.55 -2.52 2.83
C SER A 290 16.32 -3.75 1.93
N LEU A 291 15.22 -3.79 1.15
CA LEU A 291 14.96 -4.87 0.19
C LEU A 291 15.93 -4.80 -1.00
N VAL A 292 16.23 -3.59 -1.49
CA VAL A 292 17.17 -3.41 -2.59
C VAL A 292 18.57 -3.88 -2.17
N ALA A 293 19.04 -3.45 -1.00
CA ALA A 293 20.35 -3.86 -0.48
C ALA A 293 20.46 -5.40 -0.32
N ALA A 294 19.40 -6.03 0.22
CA ALA A 294 19.34 -7.48 0.37
C ALA A 294 19.31 -8.21 -0.98
N TRP A 295 18.58 -7.65 -1.96
CA TRP A 295 18.45 -8.22 -3.30
C TRP A 295 19.78 -8.20 -4.06
N GLU A 296 20.44 -7.04 -4.08
CA GLU A 296 21.73 -6.85 -4.73
C GLU A 296 22.86 -7.70 -4.10
N ALA A 297 22.82 -7.83 -2.78
CA ALA A 297 23.77 -8.65 -2.03
C ALA A 297 23.43 -10.16 -2.02
N HIS A 298 22.36 -10.58 -2.72
CA HIS A 298 21.88 -11.98 -2.75
C HIS A 298 21.70 -12.58 -1.34
N GLN A 299 21.25 -11.78 -0.39
CA GLN A 299 21.00 -12.25 0.97
C GLN A 299 19.81 -13.22 1.02
N ALA A 300 19.82 -14.17 1.95
CA ALA A 300 18.70 -15.07 2.15
C ALA A 300 17.48 -14.35 2.79
N ILE A 301 17.75 -13.28 3.55
CA ILE A 301 16.79 -12.55 4.38
C ILE A 301 17.18 -11.08 4.38
N PRO A 302 16.21 -10.14 4.27
CA PRO A 302 16.50 -8.72 4.37
C PRO A 302 17.11 -8.33 5.73
N SER A 303 18.12 -7.48 5.72
CA SER A 303 18.73 -6.93 6.92
C SER A 303 17.98 -5.69 7.41
N VAL A 304 18.10 -5.43 8.71
CA VAL A 304 17.63 -4.18 9.33
C VAL A 304 18.63 -3.08 9.02
N LEU A 305 18.17 -1.94 8.50
CA LEU A 305 19.03 -0.77 8.29
C LEU A 305 19.45 -0.16 9.64
N GLU A 306 20.70 0.27 9.74
CA GLU A 306 21.17 0.97 10.94
C GLU A 306 20.40 2.27 11.17
N ARG A 307 20.14 3.00 10.09
CA ARG A 307 19.35 4.25 10.11
C ARG A 307 18.60 4.43 8.81
N ILE A 308 17.60 5.32 8.86
CA ILE A 308 16.91 5.86 7.68
C ILE A 308 17.53 7.21 7.37
N GLU A 309 17.95 7.44 6.13
CA GLU A 309 18.33 8.77 5.68
C GLU A 309 17.07 9.59 5.37
N PRO A 310 17.06 10.90 5.68
CA PRO A 310 15.92 11.76 5.38
C PRO A 310 15.53 11.68 3.90
N ASN A 311 14.23 11.56 3.63
CA ASN A 311 13.70 11.50 2.27
C ASN A 311 12.25 12.01 2.21
N LEU A 312 11.72 12.24 1.01
CA LEU A 312 10.40 12.80 0.76
C LEU A 312 9.25 11.75 0.74
N ALA A 313 9.54 10.49 1.08
CA ALA A 313 8.57 9.40 1.07
C ALA A 313 8.41 8.68 2.42
N PRO A 314 8.10 9.38 3.54
CA PRO A 314 7.98 8.79 4.87
C PRO A 314 7.08 7.54 4.95
N PRO A 315 5.94 7.46 4.20
CA PRO A 315 5.06 6.29 4.27
C PRO A 315 5.69 4.96 3.81
N ILE A 316 6.79 5.00 3.07
CA ILE A 316 7.53 3.82 2.61
C ILE A 316 8.98 3.80 3.13
N SER A 317 9.29 4.64 4.12
CA SER A 317 10.62 4.73 4.72
C SER A 317 10.66 3.97 6.03
N HIS A 318 11.11 2.73 6.00
CA HIS A 318 11.18 1.84 7.15
C HIS A 318 12.59 1.24 7.29
N ARG A 319 13.06 1.07 8.54
CA ARG A 319 14.33 0.38 8.81
C ARG A 319 14.27 -1.09 8.44
N VAL A 320 13.07 -1.67 8.50
CA VAL A 320 12.82 -3.10 8.29
C VAL A 320 11.80 -3.27 7.18
N SER A 321 12.13 -4.12 6.22
CA SER A 321 11.17 -4.66 5.25
C SER A 321 11.05 -6.17 5.46
N GLY A 322 9.81 -6.68 5.32
CA GLY A 322 9.52 -8.05 5.69
C GLY A 322 10.05 -9.10 4.70
N TYR A 323 10.43 -10.25 5.26
CA TYR A 323 10.77 -11.44 4.48
C TYR A 323 9.64 -11.84 3.50
N HIS A 324 8.38 -11.62 3.86
CA HIS A 324 7.23 -11.90 3.00
C HIS A 324 7.30 -11.14 1.66
N ALA A 325 7.72 -9.87 1.65
CA ALA A 325 7.92 -9.12 0.42
C ALA A 325 9.10 -9.65 -0.39
N TYR A 326 10.20 -9.96 0.28
CA TYR A 326 11.39 -10.53 -0.34
C TYR A 326 11.09 -11.87 -1.03
N LYS A 327 10.34 -12.74 -0.34
CA LYS A 327 9.85 -14.01 -0.88
C LYS A 327 8.98 -13.82 -2.11
N ALA A 328 8.05 -12.86 -2.08
CA ALA A 328 7.19 -12.56 -3.23
C ALA A 328 8.01 -12.10 -4.46
N MET A 329 9.05 -11.30 -4.27
CA MET A 329 9.97 -10.92 -5.34
C MET A 329 10.70 -12.14 -5.91
N GLN A 330 11.21 -13.03 -5.06
CA GLN A 330 11.90 -14.25 -5.48
C GLN A 330 10.96 -15.20 -6.25
N GLU A 331 9.80 -15.51 -5.70
CA GLU A 331 8.82 -16.43 -6.30
C GLU A 331 8.27 -15.93 -7.64
N SER A 332 8.14 -14.60 -7.80
CA SER A 332 7.66 -13.99 -9.03
C SER A 332 8.74 -13.80 -10.11
N GLY A 333 10.01 -14.04 -9.80
CA GLY A 333 11.12 -13.65 -10.67
C GLY A 333 11.23 -12.14 -10.89
N GLY A 334 10.73 -11.35 -9.93
CA GLY A 334 10.77 -9.90 -9.93
C GLY A 334 12.09 -9.32 -9.45
N GLY A 335 12.03 -8.22 -8.68
CA GLY A 335 13.22 -7.55 -8.18
C GLY A 335 12.92 -6.37 -7.26
N ALA A 336 13.94 -5.57 -6.98
CA ALA A 336 13.82 -4.34 -6.21
C ALA A 336 14.61 -3.21 -6.87
N VAL A 337 14.08 -1.98 -6.79
CA VAL A 337 14.76 -0.78 -7.28
C VAL A 337 14.68 0.33 -6.25
N ALA A 338 15.81 1.04 -6.08
CA ALA A 338 15.86 2.26 -5.28
C ALA A 338 15.65 3.47 -6.18
N VAL A 339 14.95 4.50 -5.65
CA VAL A 339 14.65 5.75 -6.35
C VAL A 339 15.05 6.95 -5.50
N ALA A 340 15.63 7.96 -6.13
CA ALA A 340 15.97 9.21 -5.47
C ALA A 340 14.75 10.11 -5.28
N ASP A 341 14.81 11.04 -4.33
CA ASP A 341 13.75 12.04 -4.11
C ASP A 341 13.46 12.87 -5.37
N ALA A 342 14.48 13.22 -6.12
CA ALA A 342 14.34 13.95 -7.39
C ALA A 342 13.54 13.18 -8.43
N ASP A 343 13.75 11.86 -8.53
CA ASP A 343 13.03 11.00 -9.48
C ASP A 343 11.57 10.82 -9.08
N MET A 344 11.30 10.65 -7.78
CA MET A 344 9.94 10.58 -7.25
C MET A 344 9.20 11.90 -7.48
N PHE A 345 9.86 13.03 -7.27
CA PHE A 345 9.28 14.36 -7.51
C PHE A 345 8.98 14.57 -9.01
N ALA A 346 9.91 14.24 -9.89
CA ALA A 346 9.70 14.30 -11.33
C ALA A 346 8.53 13.41 -11.77
N ALA A 347 8.47 12.18 -11.26
CA ALA A 347 7.38 11.25 -11.54
C ALA A 347 6.01 11.78 -11.06
N MET A 348 5.94 12.37 -9.84
CA MET A 348 4.73 13.00 -9.33
C MET A 348 4.27 14.17 -10.21
N LYS A 349 5.21 15.03 -10.59
CA LYS A 349 4.94 16.17 -11.46
C LYS A 349 4.44 15.73 -12.83
N ASP A 350 5.06 14.71 -13.42
CA ASP A 350 4.67 14.19 -14.73
C ASP A 350 3.28 13.54 -14.69
N LEU A 351 2.99 12.73 -13.67
CA LEU A 351 1.65 12.16 -13.45
C LEU A 351 0.59 13.26 -13.38
N ALA A 352 0.87 14.34 -12.65
CA ALA A 352 -0.06 15.46 -12.51
C ALA A 352 -0.19 16.27 -13.81
N SER A 353 0.95 16.64 -14.44
CA SER A 353 0.97 17.57 -15.58
C SER A 353 0.59 16.92 -16.90
N TYR A 354 0.90 15.64 -17.08
CA TYR A 354 0.64 14.94 -18.34
C TYR A 354 -0.61 14.05 -18.30
N GLU A 355 -0.91 13.46 -17.15
CA GLU A 355 -2.01 12.49 -17.05
C GLU A 355 -3.15 12.94 -16.12
N GLY A 356 -3.00 14.11 -15.46
CA GLY A 356 -4.01 14.65 -14.54
C GLY A 356 -4.17 13.82 -13.26
N ILE A 357 -3.13 13.05 -12.87
CA ILE A 357 -3.17 12.19 -11.69
C ILE A 357 -2.30 12.78 -10.59
N TYR A 358 -2.91 13.30 -9.53
CA TYR A 358 -2.19 13.85 -8.38
C TYR A 358 -1.96 12.76 -7.33
N ALA A 359 -0.73 12.24 -7.28
CA ALA A 359 -0.30 11.18 -6.37
C ALA A 359 0.61 11.72 -5.25
N GLU A 360 0.55 11.12 -4.06
CA GLU A 360 1.52 11.37 -2.98
C GLU A 360 2.94 11.01 -3.45
N MET A 361 3.99 11.66 -2.92
CA MET A 361 5.39 11.37 -3.30
C MET A 361 5.73 9.89 -3.19
N ALA A 362 5.36 9.26 -2.06
CA ALA A 362 5.54 7.82 -1.86
C ALA A 362 4.83 6.97 -2.94
N SER A 363 3.71 7.44 -3.47
CA SER A 363 2.95 6.77 -4.55
C SER A 363 3.64 6.93 -5.90
N ALA A 364 4.18 8.13 -6.18
CA ALA A 364 4.88 8.42 -7.42
C ALA A 364 6.17 7.60 -7.57
N ALA A 365 6.70 7.05 -6.48
CA ALA A 365 7.80 6.09 -6.50
C ALA A 365 7.54 4.92 -7.48
N ALA A 366 6.28 4.50 -7.67
CA ALA A 366 5.95 3.46 -8.65
C ALA A 366 6.40 3.82 -10.08
N LEU A 367 6.11 5.03 -10.55
CA LEU A 367 6.54 5.50 -11.88
C LEU A 367 8.06 5.71 -11.94
N ALA A 368 8.65 6.27 -10.89
CA ALA A 368 10.10 6.42 -10.78
C ALA A 368 10.80 5.06 -10.85
N GLY A 369 10.29 4.05 -10.13
CA GLY A 369 10.81 2.69 -10.15
C GLY A 369 10.66 2.01 -11.51
N ILE A 370 9.56 2.21 -12.23
CA ILE A 370 9.40 1.72 -13.62
C ILE A 370 10.47 2.33 -14.52
N ARG A 371 10.69 3.64 -14.44
CA ARG A 371 11.73 4.32 -15.22
C ARG A 371 13.14 3.80 -14.91
N SER A 372 13.43 3.61 -13.62
CA SER A 372 14.70 3.05 -13.15
C SER A 372 14.89 1.62 -13.67
N ALA A 373 13.87 0.75 -13.55
CA ALA A 373 13.96 -0.63 -14.03
C ALA A 373 14.16 -0.72 -15.54
N LEU A 374 13.53 0.15 -16.33
CA LEU A 374 13.75 0.24 -17.77
C LEU A 374 15.17 0.71 -18.13
N ALA A 375 15.69 1.70 -17.38
CA ALA A 375 17.05 2.22 -17.59
C ALA A 375 18.13 1.19 -17.20
N LEU A 376 17.80 0.25 -16.33
CA LEU A 376 18.67 -0.84 -15.88
C LEU A 376 18.48 -2.17 -16.65
N ASP A 377 17.67 -2.15 -17.73
CA ASP A 377 17.32 -3.33 -18.53
C ASP A 377 16.79 -4.53 -17.71
N LEU A 378 16.09 -4.26 -16.61
CA LEU A 378 15.50 -5.29 -15.74
C LEU A 378 14.23 -5.93 -16.33
N LEU A 379 13.70 -5.36 -17.39
CA LEU A 379 12.43 -5.75 -18.01
C LEU A 379 12.64 -6.11 -19.48
N ASP A 380 12.08 -7.24 -19.90
CA ASP A 380 12.03 -7.60 -21.33
C ASP A 380 11.00 -6.74 -22.06
N THR A 381 11.45 -6.10 -23.17
CA THR A 381 10.58 -5.23 -23.97
C THR A 381 9.43 -5.96 -24.65
N GLU A 382 9.60 -7.24 -25.00
CA GLU A 382 8.54 -8.03 -25.62
C GLU A 382 7.48 -8.44 -24.58
N GLU A 383 7.89 -8.86 -23.37
CA GLU A 383 6.96 -9.12 -22.26
C GLU A 383 6.12 -7.88 -21.94
N ILE A 384 6.74 -6.68 -21.93
CA ILE A 384 6.04 -5.42 -21.69
C ILE A 384 5.01 -5.11 -22.77
N ARG A 385 5.35 -5.32 -24.05
CA ARG A 385 4.41 -5.07 -25.15
C ARG A 385 3.18 -5.95 -25.07
N GLN A 386 3.34 -7.20 -24.67
CA GLN A 386 2.24 -8.17 -24.59
C GLN A 386 1.42 -7.99 -23.31
N GLY A 387 2.05 -7.95 -22.13
CA GLY A 387 1.37 -7.94 -20.84
C GLY A 387 1.14 -6.55 -20.24
N GLY A 388 2.01 -5.59 -20.56
CA GLY A 388 2.02 -4.26 -19.95
C GLY A 388 2.64 -4.24 -18.55
N ILE A 389 2.87 -3.02 -18.05
CA ILE A 389 3.39 -2.77 -16.70
C ILE A 389 2.32 -2.05 -15.88
N VAL A 390 2.11 -2.48 -14.65
CA VAL A 390 1.23 -1.80 -13.69
C VAL A 390 2.03 -1.20 -12.55
N GLY A 391 1.91 0.11 -12.33
CA GLY A 391 2.36 0.80 -11.12
C GLY A 391 1.22 1.00 -10.13
N ILE A 392 1.48 0.83 -8.84
CA ILE A 392 0.48 1.05 -7.80
C ILE A 392 0.64 2.46 -7.25
N LEU A 393 -0.33 3.34 -7.53
CA LEU A 393 -0.42 4.66 -6.91
C LEU A 393 -1.17 4.55 -5.57
N THR A 394 -0.42 4.36 -4.51
CA THR A 394 -0.90 3.93 -3.19
C THR A 394 -1.78 4.95 -2.47
N SER A 395 -1.62 6.26 -2.75
CA SER A 395 -2.36 7.32 -2.08
C SER A 395 -2.47 8.60 -2.91
N HIS A 396 -3.45 9.43 -2.58
CA HIS A 396 -3.71 10.71 -3.22
C HIS A 396 -2.74 11.80 -2.74
N GLY A 397 -2.37 12.73 -3.62
CA GLY A 397 -1.42 13.81 -3.32
C GLY A 397 -1.83 14.75 -2.17
N SER A 398 -3.13 14.91 -1.92
CA SER A 398 -3.62 15.71 -0.80
C SER A 398 -3.27 15.16 0.59
N LYS A 399 -2.75 13.94 0.68
CA LYS A 399 -2.34 13.33 1.95
C LYS A 399 -1.01 13.89 2.49
N ASN A 400 -0.25 14.62 1.69
CA ASN A 400 1.04 15.21 2.06
C ASN A 400 1.34 16.49 1.26
N SER A 401 0.34 17.31 0.98
CA SER A 401 0.49 18.49 0.11
C SER A 401 1.29 19.63 0.77
N LEU A 402 1.18 19.80 2.09
CA LEU A 402 1.91 20.85 2.80
C LEU A 402 3.44 20.67 2.72
N ALA A 403 3.93 19.44 2.75
CA ALA A 403 5.37 19.16 2.58
C ALA A 403 5.91 19.62 1.22
N LEU A 404 5.05 19.77 0.22
CA LEU A 404 5.42 20.17 -1.14
C LEU A 404 5.29 21.68 -1.39
N THR A 405 4.73 22.46 -0.47
CA THR A 405 4.55 23.90 -0.66
C THR A 405 5.87 24.65 -0.85
N GLN A 406 6.96 24.14 -0.31
CA GLN A 406 8.30 24.72 -0.48
C GLN A 406 8.92 24.39 -1.84
N VAL A 407 8.42 23.40 -2.55
CA VAL A 407 8.96 22.90 -3.82
C VAL A 407 8.28 23.57 -5.01
N PHE A 408 7.01 23.97 -4.84
CA PHE A 408 6.27 24.69 -5.87
C PHE A 408 6.48 26.22 -5.71
N PRO A 409 6.59 26.96 -6.82
CA PRO A 409 6.74 28.40 -6.76
C PRO A 409 5.50 29.04 -6.10
N PRO A 410 5.67 30.15 -5.37
CA PRO A 410 4.56 30.87 -4.80
C PRO A 410 3.62 31.41 -5.88
N GLN A 411 2.35 31.62 -5.53
CA GLN A 411 1.37 32.19 -6.44
C GLN A 411 1.80 33.59 -6.89
N THR A 412 1.81 33.83 -8.20
CA THR A 412 2.05 35.16 -8.76
C THR A 412 0.77 35.99 -8.68
N LYS A 413 0.88 37.19 -8.10
CA LYS A 413 -0.21 38.17 -8.11
C LYS A 413 -0.17 38.95 -9.42
N VAL A 414 -1.30 38.96 -10.13
CA VAL A 414 -1.47 39.68 -11.40
C VAL A 414 -2.69 40.58 -11.26
N GLU A 415 -2.63 41.79 -11.84
CA GLU A 415 -3.78 42.68 -11.87
C GLU A 415 -4.96 42.02 -12.59
N GLY A 416 -6.20 42.27 -12.14
CA GLY A 416 -7.44 41.67 -12.67
C GLY A 416 -7.85 42.23 -14.04
N THR A 417 -6.89 42.50 -14.93
CA THR A 417 -7.12 42.98 -16.29
C THR A 417 -6.71 41.94 -17.32
N LEU A 418 -7.38 41.94 -18.47
CA LEU A 418 -7.06 41.01 -19.57
C LEU A 418 -5.65 41.25 -20.10
N GLU A 419 -5.21 42.49 -20.12
CA GLU A 419 -3.86 42.89 -20.59
C GLU A 419 -2.78 42.32 -19.69
N ALA A 420 -2.91 42.48 -18.37
CA ALA A 420 -1.96 41.95 -17.40
C ALA A 420 -1.91 40.40 -17.45
N LEU A 421 -3.05 39.72 -17.62
CA LEU A 421 -3.08 38.27 -17.77
C LEU A 421 -2.41 37.81 -19.08
N ARG A 422 -2.63 38.50 -20.19
CA ARG A 422 -1.94 38.18 -21.46
C ARG A 422 -0.44 38.33 -21.32
N SER A 423 0.03 39.44 -20.80
CA SER A 423 1.46 39.68 -20.57
C SER A 423 2.08 38.58 -19.68
N TYR A 424 1.43 38.21 -18.60
CA TYR A 424 1.89 37.14 -17.73
C TYR A 424 1.95 35.78 -18.47
N LEU A 425 0.94 35.42 -19.27
CA LEU A 425 0.90 34.17 -20.01
C LEU A 425 1.94 34.12 -21.13
N GLU A 426 2.25 35.25 -21.77
CA GLU A 426 3.31 35.35 -22.77
C GLU A 426 4.70 35.13 -22.17
N LEU A 427 4.98 35.73 -20.99
CA LEU A 427 6.21 35.47 -20.23
C LEU A 427 6.36 34.01 -19.85
N LYS A 428 5.26 33.34 -19.42
CA LYS A 428 5.25 31.91 -19.07
C LYS A 428 5.46 30.99 -20.28
N LYS A 429 4.94 31.32 -21.44
CA LYS A 429 5.18 30.56 -22.69
C LYS A 429 6.66 30.54 -23.07
N VAL A 430 7.37 31.64 -22.88
CA VAL A 430 8.81 31.72 -23.13
C VAL A 430 9.61 30.86 -22.14
N GLU A 431 9.18 30.78 -20.88
CA GLU A 431 9.78 29.88 -19.89
C GLU A 431 9.54 28.38 -20.20
N LEU A 432 8.37 28.03 -20.70
CA LEU A 432 7.98 26.65 -21.04
C LEU A 432 8.59 26.13 -22.35
N GLN A 433 9.11 27.02 -23.19
CA GLN A 433 9.79 26.68 -24.45
C GLN A 433 11.32 26.55 -24.31
N LYS A 434 11.87 26.88 -23.17
CA LYS A 434 13.28 26.67 -22.80
C LYS A 434 13.44 25.39 -21.98
#